data_1bf2a3c31854f89705bbdab04d0af2a1
#
_entry.id   1bf2a3c31854f89705bbdab04d0af2a1
#
_cell.length_a   1.000
_cell.length_b   1.000
_cell.length_c   1.000
_cell.angle_alpha   90.00
_cell.angle_beta   90.00
_cell.angle_gamma   90.00
#
_symmetry.space_group_name_H-M   'P 1'
#
loop_
_entity.id
_entity.type
_entity.pdbx_description
1 polymer ?
#
loop_
_entity_poly.entity_id
_entity_poly.type
_entity_poly.pdbx_seq_one_letter_code
_entity_poly.pdbx_strand_id
1 'polypeptide(L)'
;MGEAMLKPGFVAQRANLGQQVYQHLLEQIYKMELEPGTQLGIGEMADQLGVSRSPVRDAFMRLMAEGVLELLPSGGYRVIQFTHKYIDDVFVMRHALELTAVRLSVLNLDRARIQQLRDTWAQFADADPADPTLIERHGRADQDLHQRQRR
;
A
#
# COMPACT_ATOMS: atom_id res chain seq x y z
N MET A 1 -6.86 47.53 0.78
CA MET A 1 -7.24 46.10 0.61
C MET A 1 -6.02 45.39 0.09
N GLY A 2 -5.25 44.76 0.98
CA GLY A 2 -4.03 44.05 0.62
C GLY A 2 -4.35 42.59 0.43
N GLU A 3 -4.25 42.10 -0.80
CA GLU A 3 -4.26 40.68 -1.11
C GLU A 3 -3.06 40.00 -0.44
N ALA A 4 -3.35 39.14 0.55
CA ALA A 4 -2.33 38.30 1.15
C ALA A 4 -1.89 37.25 0.13
N MET A 5 -0.82 37.56 -0.63
CA MET A 5 -0.16 36.58 -1.49
C MET A 5 0.40 35.45 -0.63
N LEU A 6 -0.26 34.31 -0.66
CA LEU A 6 0.25 33.06 -0.09
C LEU A 6 1.58 32.68 -0.77
N LYS A 7 2.65 32.63 0.02
CA LYS A 7 3.96 32.21 -0.50
C LYS A 7 3.90 30.77 -1.02
N PRO A 8 4.29 30.50 -2.28
CA PRO A 8 4.15 29.18 -2.90
C PRO A 8 4.85 28.02 -2.16
N GLY A 9 5.89 28.30 -1.39
CA GLY A 9 6.64 27.30 -0.64
C GLY A 9 5.92 26.68 0.57
N PHE A 10 4.88 27.36 1.09
CA PHE A 10 4.16 26.87 2.28
C PHE A 10 3.15 25.75 1.93
N VAL A 11 2.56 25.80 0.75
CA VAL A 11 1.62 24.75 0.25
C VAL A 11 2.37 23.47 -0.06
N ALA A 12 3.55 23.53 -0.65
CA ALA A 12 4.39 22.39 -0.97
C ALA A 12 4.89 21.65 0.29
N GLN A 13 5.20 22.36 1.35
CA GLN A 13 5.68 21.77 2.61
C GLN A 13 4.58 21.05 3.38
N ARG A 14 3.33 21.55 3.37
CA ARG A 14 2.17 20.87 3.98
C ARG A 14 1.77 19.62 3.23
N ALA A 15 1.78 19.63 1.89
CA ALA A 15 1.50 18.46 1.08
C ALA A 15 2.55 17.34 1.31
N ASN A 16 3.82 17.71 1.52
CA ASN A 16 4.87 16.77 1.83
C ASN A 16 4.70 16.14 3.22
N LEU A 17 4.24 16.89 4.23
CA LEU A 17 4.09 16.38 5.59
C LEU A 17 2.92 15.38 5.70
N GLY A 18 1.78 15.64 5.06
CA GLY A 18 0.68 14.67 4.98
C GLY A 18 1.09 13.38 4.28
N GLN A 19 1.90 13.49 3.22
CA GLN A 19 2.45 12.32 2.53
C GLN A 19 3.43 11.54 3.41
N GLN A 20 4.28 12.21 4.17
CA GLN A 20 5.22 11.56 5.09
C GLN A 20 4.49 10.83 6.22
N VAL A 21 3.48 11.47 6.82
CA VAL A 21 2.63 10.83 7.84
C VAL A 21 1.92 9.60 7.27
N TYR A 22 1.35 9.70 6.07
CA TYR A 22 0.70 8.58 5.39
C TYR A 22 1.68 7.41 5.19
N GLN A 23 2.87 7.67 4.64
CA GLN A 23 3.87 6.62 4.40
C GLN A 23 4.33 5.97 5.69
N HIS A 24 4.58 6.77 6.73
CA HIS A 24 4.98 6.26 8.04
C HIS A 24 3.92 5.34 8.66
N LEU A 25 2.65 5.75 8.65
CA LEU A 25 1.55 4.93 9.19
C LEU A 25 1.36 3.64 8.37
N LEU A 26 1.43 3.74 7.06
CA LEU A 26 1.33 2.58 6.18
C LEU A 26 2.45 1.57 6.46
N GLU A 27 3.67 2.06 6.67
CA GLU A 27 4.81 1.23 7.03
C GLU A 27 4.63 0.53 8.39
N GLN A 28 4.13 1.25 9.40
CA GLN A 28 3.85 0.66 10.72
C GLN A 28 2.75 -0.42 10.65
N ILE A 29 1.73 -0.23 9.81
CA ILE A 29 0.69 -1.23 9.58
C ILE A 29 1.28 -2.46 8.87
N TYR A 30 2.10 -2.29 7.85
CA TYR A 30 2.76 -3.40 7.16
C TYR A 30 3.73 -4.19 8.05
N LYS A 31 4.42 -3.50 8.96
CA LYS A 31 5.30 -4.15 9.95
C LYS A 31 4.55 -4.76 11.13
N MET A 32 3.22 -4.67 11.14
CA MET A 32 2.38 -5.12 12.25
C MET A 32 2.66 -4.40 13.59
N GLU A 33 3.29 -3.22 13.55
CA GLU A 33 3.47 -2.34 14.70
C GLU A 33 2.15 -1.68 15.09
N LEU A 34 1.30 -1.40 14.08
CA LEU A 34 -0.11 -1.07 14.23
C LEU A 34 -0.94 -2.26 13.76
N GLU A 35 -1.31 -3.12 14.70
CA GLU A 35 -2.04 -4.36 14.43
C GLU A 35 -3.47 -4.10 13.88
N PRO A 36 -4.03 -5.02 13.07
CA PRO A 36 -5.44 -4.98 12.68
C PRO A 36 -6.36 -4.85 13.90
N GLY A 37 -7.30 -3.89 13.84
CA GLY A 37 -8.20 -3.58 14.95
C GLY A 37 -7.71 -2.49 15.90
N THR A 38 -6.44 -2.04 15.78
CA THR A 38 -5.90 -0.92 16.57
C THR A 38 -6.72 0.36 16.30
N GLN A 39 -7.18 0.99 17.38
CA GLN A 39 -7.90 2.26 17.30
C GLN A 39 -6.90 3.43 17.27
N LEU A 40 -7.17 4.40 16.41
CA LEU A 40 -6.30 5.54 16.17
C LEU A 40 -7.10 6.84 16.31
N GLY A 41 -6.54 7.79 17.06
CA GLY A 41 -7.06 9.15 17.20
C GLY A 41 -6.19 10.17 16.47
N ILE A 42 -6.81 11.12 15.73
CA ILE A 42 -6.05 12.19 15.04
C ILE A 42 -5.22 13.01 16.03
N GLY A 43 -5.80 13.32 17.20
CA GLY A 43 -5.11 14.13 18.22
C GLY A 43 -3.91 13.38 18.80
N GLU A 44 -4.12 12.17 19.24
CA GLU A 44 -3.10 11.30 19.81
C GLU A 44 -1.94 11.08 18.83
N MET A 45 -2.27 10.75 17.59
CA MET A 45 -1.26 10.53 16.55
C MET A 45 -0.49 11.82 16.21
N ALA A 46 -1.17 12.98 16.20
CA ALA A 46 -0.52 14.27 16.00
C ALA A 46 0.49 14.58 17.11
N ASP A 47 0.12 14.29 18.36
CA ASP A 47 0.99 14.48 19.53
C ASP A 47 2.19 13.54 19.48
N GLN A 48 1.99 12.26 19.14
CA GLN A 48 3.07 11.26 19.01
C GLN A 48 4.07 11.61 17.90
N LEU A 49 3.57 12.10 16.76
CA LEU A 49 4.42 12.44 15.61
C LEU A 49 5.00 13.87 15.68
N GLY A 50 4.62 14.66 16.67
CA GLY A 50 5.07 16.03 16.80
C GLY A 50 4.59 16.96 15.66
N VAL A 51 3.40 16.69 15.09
CA VAL A 51 2.84 17.44 13.97
C VAL A 51 1.47 18.02 14.33
N SER A 52 0.96 18.94 13.50
CA SER A 52 -0.42 19.42 13.65
C SER A 52 -1.43 18.34 13.22
N ARG A 53 -2.70 18.49 13.64
CA ARG A 53 -3.79 17.56 13.31
C ARG A 53 -4.12 17.47 11.81
N SER A 54 -3.82 18.53 11.05
CA SER A 54 -4.17 18.59 9.61
C SER A 54 -3.47 17.51 8.78
N PRO A 55 -2.13 17.37 8.77
CA PRO A 55 -1.44 16.32 8.01
C PRO A 55 -1.82 14.91 8.44
N VAL A 56 -2.16 14.70 9.73
CA VAL A 56 -2.66 13.40 10.20
C VAL A 56 -4.04 13.11 9.63
N ARG A 57 -4.93 14.12 9.62
CA ARG A 57 -6.27 13.97 9.03
C ARG A 57 -6.18 13.64 7.54
N ASP A 58 -5.31 14.33 6.79
CA ASP A 58 -5.11 14.09 5.36
C ASP A 58 -4.61 12.66 5.11
N ALA A 59 -3.65 12.20 5.92
CA ALA A 59 -3.15 10.82 5.88
C ALA A 59 -4.25 9.78 6.19
N PHE A 60 -5.04 10.02 7.23
CA PHE A 60 -6.14 9.12 7.62
C PHE A 60 -7.23 9.03 6.56
N MET A 61 -7.61 10.15 5.96
CA MET A 61 -8.58 10.16 4.86
C MET A 61 -8.09 9.34 3.67
N ARG A 62 -6.81 9.41 3.37
CA ARG A 62 -6.20 8.63 2.30
C ARG A 62 -6.17 7.14 2.63
N LEU A 63 -5.73 6.77 3.83
CA LEU A 63 -5.75 5.37 4.29
C LEU A 63 -7.17 4.79 4.32
N MET A 64 -8.18 5.60 4.64
CA MET A 64 -9.58 5.20 4.53
C MET A 64 -10.01 4.96 3.07
N ALA A 65 -9.65 5.86 2.16
CA ALA A 65 -9.98 5.71 0.75
C ALA A 65 -9.33 4.44 0.14
N GLU A 66 -8.19 4.03 0.66
CA GLU A 66 -7.48 2.80 0.28
C GLU A 66 -7.98 1.56 1.05
N GLY A 67 -8.94 1.71 1.96
CA GLY A 67 -9.49 0.60 2.75
C GLY A 67 -8.53 0.03 3.80
N VAL A 68 -7.54 0.83 4.22
CA VAL A 68 -6.57 0.46 5.28
C VAL A 68 -7.07 0.86 6.67
N LEU A 69 -7.80 1.98 6.74
CA LEU A 69 -8.50 2.41 7.94
C LEU A 69 -10.01 2.42 7.72
N GLU A 70 -10.78 2.27 8.79
CA GLU A 70 -12.22 2.48 8.82
C GLU A 70 -12.62 3.50 9.90
N LEU A 71 -13.71 4.23 9.67
CA LEU A 71 -14.27 5.16 10.64
C LEU A 71 -15.18 4.39 11.61
N LEU A 72 -14.98 4.59 12.91
CA LEU A 72 -15.83 3.98 13.92
C LEU A 72 -17.12 4.79 14.16
N PRO A 73 -18.25 4.14 14.41
CA PRO A 73 -19.51 4.84 14.76
C PRO A 73 -19.39 5.71 16.02
N SER A 74 -18.49 5.33 16.94
CA SER A 74 -18.19 6.09 18.17
C SER A 74 -17.27 7.29 17.93
N GLY A 75 -16.83 7.51 16.68
CA GLY A 75 -15.76 8.44 16.34
C GLY A 75 -14.38 7.81 16.46
N GLY A 76 -13.39 8.40 15.78
CA GLY A 76 -12.05 7.83 15.67
C GLY A 76 -11.93 6.85 14.51
N TYR A 77 -10.75 6.28 14.35
CA TYR A 77 -10.39 5.40 13.25
C TYR A 77 -9.89 4.08 13.79
N ARG A 78 -9.93 3.06 12.96
CA ARG A 78 -9.40 1.73 13.29
C ARG A 78 -8.69 1.15 12.09
N VAL A 79 -7.55 0.47 12.33
CA VAL A 79 -6.91 -0.35 11.30
C VAL A 79 -7.87 -1.47 10.92
N ILE A 80 -8.13 -1.65 9.62
CA ILE A 80 -9.10 -2.62 9.14
C ILE A 80 -8.75 -4.03 9.60
N GLN A 81 -9.74 -4.78 10.01
CA GLN A 81 -9.60 -6.16 10.44
C GLN A 81 -10.38 -7.06 9.48
N PHE A 82 -9.65 -7.88 8.75
CA PHE A 82 -10.26 -8.81 7.83
C PHE A 82 -10.78 -10.06 8.57
N THR A 83 -12.01 -10.45 8.28
CA THR A 83 -12.53 -11.74 8.72
C THR A 83 -11.91 -12.87 7.90
N HIS A 84 -11.83 -14.08 8.47
CA HIS A 84 -11.40 -15.27 7.71
C HIS A 84 -12.22 -15.43 6.43
N LYS A 85 -13.55 -15.25 6.52
CA LYS A 85 -14.40 -15.30 5.34
C LYS A 85 -13.98 -14.30 4.24
N TYR A 86 -13.65 -13.07 4.61
CA TYR A 86 -13.19 -12.07 3.62
C TYR A 86 -11.90 -12.51 2.93
N ILE A 87 -10.97 -13.06 3.70
CA ILE A 87 -9.70 -13.59 3.17
C ILE A 87 -9.98 -14.73 2.19
N ASP A 88 -10.83 -15.68 2.57
CA ASP A 88 -11.23 -16.81 1.72
C ASP A 88 -11.88 -16.33 0.42
N ASP A 89 -12.83 -15.38 0.50
CA ASP A 89 -13.51 -14.81 -0.66
C ASP A 89 -12.50 -14.13 -1.62
N VAL A 90 -11.51 -13.39 -1.09
CA VAL A 90 -10.44 -12.77 -1.89
C VAL A 90 -9.59 -13.84 -2.59
N PHE A 91 -9.21 -14.92 -1.89
CA PHE A 91 -8.46 -16.01 -2.49
C PHE A 91 -9.23 -16.73 -3.60
N VAL A 92 -10.53 -16.94 -3.42
CA VAL A 92 -11.39 -17.54 -4.47
C VAL A 92 -11.42 -16.66 -5.72
N MET A 93 -11.66 -15.35 -5.54
CA MET A 93 -11.67 -14.39 -6.65
C MET A 93 -10.30 -14.32 -7.35
N ARG A 94 -9.23 -14.21 -6.57
CA ARG A 94 -7.87 -14.16 -7.08
C ARG A 94 -7.54 -15.40 -7.91
N HIS A 95 -7.88 -16.60 -7.40
CA HIS A 95 -7.66 -17.85 -8.11
C HIS A 95 -8.41 -17.91 -9.46
N ALA A 96 -9.67 -17.46 -9.49
CA ALA A 96 -10.46 -17.41 -10.72
C ALA A 96 -9.84 -16.48 -11.76
N LEU A 97 -9.36 -15.29 -11.32
CA LEU A 97 -8.71 -14.32 -12.19
C LEU A 97 -7.34 -14.82 -12.70
N GLU A 98 -6.53 -15.41 -11.83
CA GLU A 98 -5.21 -15.94 -12.17
C GLU A 98 -5.33 -17.08 -13.19
N LEU A 99 -6.25 -18.04 -13.00
CA LEU A 99 -6.50 -19.10 -13.97
C LEU A 99 -6.93 -18.55 -15.33
N THR A 100 -7.78 -17.53 -15.34
CA THR A 100 -8.23 -16.89 -16.58
C THR A 100 -7.07 -16.17 -17.27
N ALA A 101 -6.27 -15.43 -16.49
CA ALA A 101 -5.09 -14.74 -17.01
C ALA A 101 -4.06 -15.72 -17.61
N VAL A 102 -3.80 -16.84 -16.94
CA VAL A 102 -2.91 -17.88 -17.46
C VAL A 102 -3.44 -18.48 -18.77
N ARG A 103 -4.74 -18.81 -18.85
CA ARG A 103 -5.35 -19.34 -20.08
C ARG A 103 -5.22 -18.36 -21.24
N LEU A 104 -5.50 -17.06 -21.01
CA LEU A 104 -5.37 -16.04 -22.05
C LEU A 104 -3.91 -15.80 -22.44
N SER A 105 -2.99 -15.89 -21.50
CA SER A 105 -1.56 -15.76 -21.75
C SER A 105 -1.03 -16.86 -22.65
N VAL A 106 -1.47 -18.12 -22.43
CA VAL A 106 -1.06 -19.27 -23.27
C VAL A 106 -1.43 -19.08 -24.73
N LEU A 107 -2.55 -18.39 -25.01
CA LEU A 107 -3.01 -18.14 -26.39
C LEU A 107 -2.18 -17.03 -27.10
N ASN A 108 -1.48 -16.19 -26.35
CA ASN A 108 -0.73 -15.05 -26.84
C ASN A 108 0.76 -15.12 -26.50
N LEU A 109 1.29 -16.32 -26.30
CA LEU A 109 2.64 -16.54 -25.80
C LEU A 109 3.72 -16.12 -26.79
N ASP A 110 4.48 -15.10 -26.41
CA ASP A 110 5.79 -14.82 -26.96
C ASP A 110 6.87 -15.56 -26.14
N ARG A 111 7.66 -16.41 -26.82
CA ARG A 111 8.73 -17.20 -26.19
C ARG A 111 9.78 -16.33 -25.52
N ALA A 112 10.13 -15.19 -26.10
CA ALA A 112 11.11 -14.26 -25.53
C ALA A 112 10.60 -13.71 -24.20
N ARG A 113 9.31 -13.45 -24.12
CA ARG A 113 8.65 -12.95 -22.92
C ARG A 113 8.64 -13.99 -21.79
N ILE A 114 8.35 -15.24 -22.12
CA ILE A 114 8.40 -16.34 -21.14
C ILE A 114 9.81 -16.48 -20.57
N GLN A 115 10.82 -16.41 -21.43
CA GLN A 115 12.21 -16.50 -20.98
C GLN A 115 12.55 -15.34 -20.03
N GLN A 116 12.15 -14.13 -20.34
CA GLN A 116 12.32 -12.96 -19.47
C GLN A 116 11.66 -13.15 -18.10
N LEU A 117 10.42 -13.63 -18.07
CA LEU A 117 9.70 -13.93 -16.83
C LEU A 117 10.44 -15.03 -16.04
N ARG A 118 10.84 -16.11 -16.70
CA ARG A 118 11.59 -17.19 -16.07
C ARG A 118 12.89 -16.69 -15.45
N ASP A 119 13.67 -15.87 -16.17
CA ASP A 119 14.93 -15.31 -15.68
C ASP A 119 14.71 -14.37 -14.49
N THR A 120 13.64 -13.58 -14.51
CA THR A 120 13.29 -12.70 -13.39
C THR A 120 12.91 -13.49 -12.14
N TRP A 121 12.16 -14.57 -12.28
CA TRP A 121 11.69 -15.37 -11.13
C TRP A 121 12.69 -16.43 -10.69
N ALA A 122 13.63 -16.85 -11.53
CA ALA A 122 14.69 -17.81 -11.18
C ALA A 122 15.53 -17.35 -9.97
N GLN A 123 15.71 -16.05 -9.80
CA GLN A 123 16.44 -15.48 -8.66
C GLN A 123 15.77 -15.72 -7.30
N PHE A 124 14.49 -16.16 -7.30
CA PHE A 124 13.73 -16.45 -6.09
C PHE A 124 13.50 -17.96 -5.88
N ALA A 125 13.97 -18.80 -6.80
CA ALA A 125 13.70 -20.25 -6.75
C ALA A 125 14.21 -20.92 -5.47
N ASP A 126 15.35 -20.44 -4.97
CA ASP A 126 16.01 -20.97 -3.77
C ASP A 126 15.94 -19.96 -2.60
N ALA A 127 15.03 -18.98 -2.65
CA ALA A 127 14.90 -17.99 -1.60
C ALA A 127 14.36 -18.62 -0.30
N ASP A 128 14.99 -18.27 0.82
CA ASP A 128 14.50 -18.67 2.14
C ASP A 128 13.14 -18.00 2.42
N PRO A 129 12.07 -18.76 2.66
CA PRO A 129 10.76 -18.19 3.02
C PRO A 129 10.78 -17.34 4.31
N ALA A 130 11.78 -17.54 5.17
CA ALA A 130 11.97 -16.76 6.40
C ALA A 130 12.74 -15.45 6.17
N ASP A 131 13.24 -15.17 4.95
CA ASP A 131 13.91 -13.93 4.62
C ASP A 131 12.92 -12.74 4.71
N PRO A 132 13.09 -11.82 5.69
CA PRO A 132 12.17 -10.70 5.87
C PRO A 132 12.16 -9.73 4.67
N THR A 133 13.18 -9.76 3.82
CA THR A 133 13.27 -8.90 2.62
C THR A 133 12.61 -9.52 1.39
N LEU A 134 12.20 -10.78 1.46
CA LEU A 134 11.69 -11.53 0.32
C LEU A 134 10.46 -10.87 -0.32
N ILE A 135 9.51 -10.42 0.51
CA ILE A 135 8.28 -9.77 0.05
C ILE A 135 8.60 -8.47 -0.70
N GLU A 136 9.51 -7.66 -0.16
CA GLU A 136 9.93 -6.40 -0.78
C GLU A 136 10.65 -6.64 -2.11
N ARG A 137 11.53 -7.64 -2.17
CA ARG A 137 12.26 -8.03 -3.38
C ARG A 137 11.31 -8.54 -4.48
N HIS A 138 10.32 -9.36 -4.11
CA HIS A 138 9.26 -9.81 -5.03
C HIS A 138 8.46 -8.63 -5.58
N GLY A 139 8.03 -7.71 -4.71
CA GLY A 139 7.26 -6.52 -5.11
C GLY A 139 8.03 -5.63 -6.08
N ARG A 140 9.34 -5.42 -5.88
CA ARG A 140 10.20 -4.68 -6.80
C ARG A 140 10.33 -5.39 -8.16
N ALA A 141 10.57 -6.69 -8.17
CA ALA A 141 10.68 -7.47 -9.39
C ALA A 141 9.38 -7.42 -10.23
N ASP A 142 8.23 -7.47 -9.58
CA ASP A 142 6.93 -7.35 -10.22
C ASP A 142 6.69 -5.96 -10.80
N GLN A 143 7.00 -4.90 -10.06
CA GLN A 143 6.92 -3.52 -10.53
C GLN A 143 7.81 -3.27 -11.76
N ASP A 144 9.05 -3.76 -11.76
CA ASP A 144 9.98 -3.64 -12.87
C ASP A 144 9.45 -4.33 -14.14
N LEU A 145 8.83 -5.51 -13.98
CA LEU A 145 8.16 -6.19 -15.08
C LEU A 145 7.01 -5.37 -15.67
N HIS A 146 6.18 -4.78 -14.82
CA HIS A 146 5.07 -3.95 -15.26
C HIS A 146 5.50 -2.63 -15.92
N GLN A 147 6.57 -2.00 -15.45
CA GLN A 147 7.10 -0.78 -16.07
C GLN A 147 7.69 -1.02 -17.46
N ARG A 148 8.35 -2.15 -17.68
CA ARG A 148 8.87 -2.55 -19.00
C ARG A 148 7.77 -2.88 -20.01
N GLN A 149 6.55 -3.11 -19.55
CA GLN A 149 5.38 -3.37 -20.42
C GLN A 149 4.76 -2.10 -21.03
N ARG A 150 5.02 -0.95 -20.44
CA ARG A 150 4.43 0.32 -20.85
C ARG A 150 5.30 1.10 -21.85
N ARG A 151 6.45 0.57 -22.21
CA ARG A 151 7.37 1.12 -23.23
C ARG A 151 7.34 0.28 -24.50
#